data_361cf2af5f3097666f25f30afa8ac28c
#
_entry.id   361cf2af5f3097666f25f30afa8ac28c
#
_cell.length_a   1.000
_cell.length_b   1.000
_cell.length_c   1.000
_cell.angle_alpha   90.00
_cell.angle_beta   90.00
_cell.angle_gamma   90.00
#
_symmetry.space_group_name_H-M   'P 1'
#
loop_
_entity.id
_entity.type
_entity.pdbx_description
1 polymer ?
#
loop_
_entity_poly.entity_id
_entity_poly.type
_entity_poly.pdbx_seq_one_letter_code
_entity_poly.pdbx_strand_id
1 'polypeptide(L)'
;MGQKQDTQPFSAWVVRQEGRCTPELELIGEEPFLIRVEDHAYSVVMRTPGDEVCHAMGFCLGEGLVDTPADIRTIGYDPDLDSNVVDIWLTPERRRKVASLLQRKTFISQTSCGICGKEMMKDIQTRVKPAPDGFTFTLEQALYCIELLSSSQKYRQRTRGSHAAMLCDENLSILGFAEDVGRHNGLDKAVGQAFQARTLGRARILVLSSRISYELVQKAARARIPVIIANSRPTALAARMGSSLNMTLSFPTGEDHLMVVCGEKRLVDS
;
A
#
# COMPACT_ATOMS: atom_id res chain seq x y z
N MET A 1 -4.94 27.49 12.41
CA MET A 1 -5.33 26.14 11.93
C MET A 1 -5.12 26.10 10.43
N GLY A 2 -4.04 25.51 9.95
CA GLY A 2 -3.77 25.36 8.51
C GLY A 2 -4.71 24.31 7.92
N GLN A 3 -5.39 24.64 6.84
CA GLN A 3 -6.14 23.65 6.07
C GLN A 3 -5.16 22.56 5.63
N LYS A 4 -5.52 21.28 5.81
CA LYS A 4 -4.83 20.16 5.19
C LYS A 4 -4.76 20.42 3.69
N GLN A 5 -3.56 20.50 3.14
CA GLN A 5 -3.38 20.67 1.71
C GLN A 5 -2.70 19.42 1.17
N ASP A 6 -3.47 18.63 0.41
CA ASP A 6 -2.95 17.46 -0.30
C ASP A 6 -1.88 17.85 -1.31
N THR A 7 -1.93 19.10 -1.78
CA THR A 7 -0.97 19.72 -2.69
C THR A 7 -0.79 21.20 -2.33
N GLN A 8 0.40 21.75 -2.64
CA GLN A 8 0.73 23.16 -2.34
C GLN A 8 1.38 23.83 -3.55
N PRO A 9 1.03 25.10 -3.85
CA PRO A 9 1.69 25.87 -4.89
C PRO A 9 3.09 26.28 -4.44
N PHE A 10 4.06 26.18 -5.35
CA PHE A 10 5.44 26.62 -5.14
C PHE A 10 5.97 27.33 -6.38
N SER A 11 6.71 28.42 -6.17
CA SER A 11 7.48 29.06 -7.24
C SER A 11 8.78 28.30 -7.48
N ALA A 12 9.07 27.98 -8.72
CA ALA A 12 10.29 27.28 -9.13
C ALA A 12 11.02 28.05 -10.22
N TRP A 13 12.31 27.75 -10.39
CA TRP A 13 13.10 28.28 -11.48
C TRP A 13 13.25 27.24 -12.59
N VAL A 14 12.81 27.58 -13.79
CA VAL A 14 13.19 26.81 -15.00
C VAL A 14 14.37 27.51 -15.64
N VAL A 15 15.50 26.81 -15.68
CA VAL A 15 16.72 27.30 -16.30
C VAL A 15 16.82 26.65 -17.68
N ARG A 16 16.92 27.45 -18.73
CA ARG A 16 17.11 27.04 -20.12
C ARG A 16 18.38 27.68 -20.65
N GLN A 17 18.89 27.21 -21.79
CA GLN A 17 20.03 27.85 -22.47
C GLN A 17 19.73 29.30 -22.82
N GLU A 18 18.47 29.64 -23.10
CA GLU A 18 18.03 30.96 -23.57
C GLU A 18 17.54 31.86 -22.41
N GLY A 19 17.63 31.44 -21.14
CA GLY A 19 17.20 32.26 -20.00
C GLY A 19 16.51 31.49 -18.87
N ARG A 20 15.87 32.23 -17.96
CA ARG A 20 15.18 31.70 -16.78
C ARG A 20 13.72 32.17 -16.75
N CYS A 21 12.83 31.32 -16.28
CA CYS A 21 11.46 31.70 -15.95
C CYS A 21 11.03 31.06 -14.63
N THR A 22 9.99 31.61 -14.01
CA THR A 22 9.44 31.18 -12.72
C THR A 22 8.02 30.67 -12.89
N PRO A 23 7.81 29.41 -13.34
CA PRO A 23 6.46 28.84 -13.32
C PRO A 23 6.01 28.56 -11.90
N GLU A 24 4.72 28.62 -11.67
CA GLU A 24 4.10 28.09 -10.48
C GLU A 24 3.96 26.56 -10.64
N LEU A 25 4.44 25.83 -9.63
CA LEU A 25 4.34 24.37 -9.56
C LEU A 25 3.38 23.99 -8.45
N GLU A 26 2.70 22.88 -8.64
CA GLU A 26 1.96 22.25 -7.57
C GLU A 26 2.76 21.06 -7.04
N LEU A 27 3.09 21.07 -5.74
CA LEU A 27 3.81 19.99 -5.08
C LEU A 27 2.87 19.20 -4.18
N ILE A 28 3.13 17.88 -4.07
CA ILE A 28 2.35 17.01 -3.19
C ILE A 28 2.60 17.37 -1.72
N GLY A 29 1.53 17.37 -0.92
CA GLY A 29 1.61 17.58 0.53
C GLY A 29 2.22 16.36 1.23
N GLU A 30 3.03 16.61 2.23
CA GLU A 30 3.65 15.61 3.07
C GLU A 30 3.62 16.06 4.54
N GLU A 31 2.99 15.25 5.40
CA GLU A 31 2.87 15.51 6.83
C GLU A 31 3.16 14.27 7.66
N PRO A 32 3.67 14.43 8.90
CA PRO A 32 3.81 13.30 9.81
C PRO A 32 2.44 12.76 10.19
N PHE A 33 2.34 11.45 10.37
CA PHE A 33 1.13 10.76 10.80
C PHE A 33 1.48 9.73 11.86
N LEU A 34 0.93 9.91 13.05
CA LEU A 34 1.12 9.06 14.20
C LEU A 34 -0.02 8.03 14.30
N ILE A 35 0.33 6.77 14.25
CA ILE A 35 -0.58 5.65 14.56
C ILE A 35 -0.27 5.19 15.98
N ARG A 36 -1.23 5.37 16.90
CA ARG A 36 -1.18 4.83 18.26
C ARG A 36 -2.01 3.55 18.34
N VAL A 37 -1.49 2.57 19.06
CA VAL A 37 -2.19 1.33 19.35
C VAL A 37 -2.15 1.08 20.85
N GLU A 38 -3.32 0.92 21.50
CA GLU A 38 -3.45 0.75 22.94
C GLU A 38 -2.75 1.88 23.73
N ASP A 39 -3.01 3.13 23.37
CA ASP A 39 -2.42 4.37 23.94
C ASP A 39 -0.89 4.54 23.77
N HIS A 40 -0.25 3.65 23.00
CA HIS A 40 1.18 3.73 22.74
C HIS A 40 1.46 4.16 21.30
N ALA A 41 2.42 5.07 21.12
CA ALA A 41 2.93 5.41 19.79
C ALA A 41 3.52 4.14 19.15
N TYR A 42 2.88 3.66 18.08
CA TYR A 42 3.29 2.45 17.38
C TYR A 42 4.13 2.75 16.13
N SER A 43 3.73 3.75 15.36
CA SER A 43 4.47 4.16 14.16
C SER A 43 4.23 5.64 13.85
N VAL A 44 5.28 6.29 13.32
CA VAL A 44 5.18 7.61 12.68
C VAL A 44 5.62 7.44 11.24
N VAL A 45 4.77 7.86 10.31
CA VAL A 45 5.05 7.82 8.87
C VAL A 45 4.84 9.20 8.25
N MET A 46 5.62 9.52 7.23
CA MET A 46 5.37 10.71 6.41
C MET A 46 4.39 10.33 5.30
N ARG A 47 3.26 11.03 5.20
CA ARG A 47 2.17 10.69 4.28
C ARG A 47 1.54 11.93 3.63
N THR A 48 0.89 11.78 2.50
CA THR A 48 -0.05 12.77 1.99
C THR A 48 -1.32 12.76 2.84
N PRO A 49 -1.82 13.91 3.32
CA PRO A 49 -3.07 14.00 4.08
C PRO A 49 -4.25 13.32 3.40
N GLY A 50 -5.19 12.81 4.21
CA GLY A 50 -6.40 12.12 3.76
C GLY A 50 -6.41 10.62 4.04
N ASP A 51 -7.60 10.06 4.19
CA ASP A 51 -7.86 8.64 4.49
C ASP A 51 -7.16 8.11 5.75
N GLU A 52 -6.98 8.95 6.77
CA GLU A 52 -6.20 8.63 7.98
C GLU A 52 -6.69 7.37 8.69
N VAL A 53 -8.00 7.22 8.86
CA VAL A 53 -8.59 6.03 9.49
C VAL A 53 -8.31 4.78 8.65
N CYS A 54 -8.54 4.86 7.34
CA CYS A 54 -8.23 3.75 6.42
C CYS A 54 -6.73 3.43 6.43
N HIS A 55 -5.87 4.46 6.42
CA HIS A 55 -4.42 4.29 6.50
C HIS A 55 -4.02 3.51 7.76
N ALA A 56 -4.51 3.92 8.94
CA ALA A 56 -4.21 3.23 10.20
C ALA A 56 -4.74 1.78 10.21
N MET A 57 -5.94 1.54 9.68
CA MET A 57 -6.51 0.20 9.60
C MET A 57 -5.71 -0.73 8.68
N GLY A 58 -5.36 -0.25 7.48
CA GLY A 58 -4.55 -1.02 6.52
C GLY A 58 -3.13 -1.27 7.02
N PHE A 59 -2.52 -0.27 7.67
CA PHE A 59 -1.25 -0.42 8.37
C PHE A 59 -1.33 -1.54 9.43
N CYS A 60 -2.32 -1.50 10.31
CA CYS A 60 -2.49 -2.52 11.36
C CYS A 60 -2.68 -3.94 10.77
N LEU A 61 -3.39 -4.07 9.66
CA LEU A 61 -3.51 -5.34 8.95
C LEU A 61 -2.16 -5.80 8.38
N GLY A 62 -1.43 -4.90 7.72
CA GLY A 62 -0.11 -5.17 7.14
C GLY A 62 0.91 -5.63 8.18
N GLU A 63 0.91 -5.00 9.36
CA GLU A 63 1.77 -5.34 10.50
C GLU A 63 1.29 -6.60 11.27
N GLY A 64 0.11 -7.11 11.00
CA GLY A 64 -0.46 -8.28 11.67
C GLY A 64 -1.07 -8.00 13.03
N LEU A 65 -1.32 -6.73 13.33
CA LEU A 65 -2.02 -6.32 14.56
C LEU A 65 -3.50 -6.69 14.52
N VAL A 66 -4.10 -6.72 13.33
CA VAL A 66 -5.48 -7.15 13.11
C VAL A 66 -5.55 -8.15 11.95
N ASP A 67 -6.58 -9.00 11.94
CA ASP A 67 -6.90 -9.90 10.82
C ASP A 67 -8.26 -9.55 10.20
N THR A 68 -9.18 -9.01 10.99
CA THR A 68 -10.53 -8.62 10.59
C THR A 68 -10.90 -7.27 11.20
N PRO A 69 -11.86 -6.52 10.63
CA PRO A 69 -12.36 -5.30 11.25
C PRO A 69 -12.94 -5.50 12.66
N ALA A 70 -13.42 -6.72 12.96
CA ALA A 70 -13.95 -7.07 14.28
C ALA A 70 -12.88 -7.16 15.38
N ASP A 71 -11.59 -7.22 15.01
CA ASP A 71 -10.47 -7.18 15.96
C ASP A 71 -10.27 -5.78 16.58
N ILE A 72 -10.82 -4.75 15.91
CA ILE A 72 -10.77 -3.36 16.38
C ILE A 72 -12.00 -3.08 17.21
N ARG A 73 -11.80 -2.69 18.48
CA ARG A 73 -12.88 -2.30 19.39
C ARG A 73 -13.31 -0.85 19.15
N THR A 74 -12.35 0.04 18.98
CA THR A 74 -12.59 1.49 18.84
C THR A 74 -11.49 2.11 17.99
N ILE A 75 -11.85 3.12 17.21
CA ILE A 75 -10.93 4.01 16.50
C ILE A 75 -11.18 5.43 17.00
N GLY A 76 -10.17 6.08 17.54
CA GLY A 76 -10.18 7.50 17.89
C GLY A 76 -9.53 8.30 16.79
N TYR A 77 -10.31 9.19 16.20
CA TYR A 77 -9.83 10.15 15.22
C TYR A 77 -10.67 11.41 15.29
N ASP A 78 -10.04 12.51 15.63
CA ASP A 78 -10.67 13.84 15.68
C ASP A 78 -9.81 14.82 14.87
N PRO A 79 -10.19 15.13 13.62
CA PRO A 79 -9.42 15.99 12.75
C PRO A 79 -9.39 17.45 13.23
N ASP A 80 -10.33 17.88 14.07
CA ASP A 80 -10.36 19.24 14.62
C ASP A 80 -9.39 19.39 15.79
N LEU A 81 -9.12 18.32 16.53
CA LEU A 81 -8.16 18.29 17.62
C LEU A 81 -6.73 18.04 17.07
N ASP A 82 -6.51 16.93 16.40
CA ASP A 82 -5.23 16.58 15.75
C ASP A 82 -5.47 15.65 14.57
N SER A 83 -5.38 16.22 13.40
CA SER A 83 -5.60 15.52 12.15
C SER A 83 -4.48 14.53 11.78
N ASN A 84 -3.39 14.52 12.53
CA ASN A 84 -2.21 13.70 12.27
C ASN A 84 -2.08 12.52 13.25
N VAL A 85 -3.10 12.24 14.05
CA VAL A 85 -3.11 11.14 15.02
C VAL A 85 -4.35 10.27 14.83
N VAL A 86 -4.15 8.96 14.78
CA VAL A 86 -5.24 7.97 14.87
C VAL A 86 -4.91 6.99 15.99
N ASP A 87 -5.89 6.75 16.85
CA ASP A 87 -5.84 5.80 17.94
C ASP A 87 -6.60 4.52 17.59
N ILE A 88 -5.96 3.37 17.74
CA ILE A 88 -6.57 2.05 17.53
C ILE A 88 -6.58 1.29 18.85
N TRP A 89 -7.78 0.94 19.31
CA TRP A 89 -7.96 0.02 20.44
C TRP A 89 -8.46 -1.33 19.93
N LEU A 90 -7.77 -2.38 20.32
CA LEU A 90 -8.07 -3.75 19.95
C LEU A 90 -9.09 -4.37 20.90
N THR A 91 -9.75 -5.43 20.46
CA THR A 91 -10.55 -6.26 21.37
C THR A 91 -9.62 -6.95 22.39
N PRO A 92 -10.10 -7.27 23.60
CA PRO A 92 -9.28 -7.94 24.61
C PRO A 92 -8.67 -9.27 24.12
N GLU A 93 -9.42 -10.00 23.29
CA GLU A 93 -8.94 -11.25 22.71
C GLU A 93 -7.78 -10.99 21.72
N ARG A 94 -7.96 -10.02 20.81
CA ARG A 94 -6.93 -9.67 19.83
C ARG A 94 -5.66 -9.14 20.49
N ARG A 95 -5.81 -8.24 21.46
CA ARG A 95 -4.69 -7.69 22.23
C ARG A 95 -3.83 -8.78 22.85
N ARG A 96 -4.43 -9.83 23.43
CA ARG A 96 -3.69 -10.98 23.98
C ARG A 96 -2.92 -11.72 22.88
N LYS A 97 -3.54 -11.96 21.72
CA LYS A 97 -2.90 -12.66 20.59
C LYS A 97 -1.68 -11.91 20.02
N VAL A 98 -1.72 -10.58 20.04
CA VAL A 98 -0.65 -9.75 19.45
C VAL A 98 0.27 -9.09 20.48
N ALA A 99 0.23 -9.50 21.74
CA ALA A 99 1.00 -8.90 22.82
C ALA A 99 2.50 -8.77 22.52
N SER A 100 3.09 -9.78 21.90
CA SER A 100 4.50 -9.75 21.46
C SER A 100 4.80 -8.74 20.35
N LEU A 101 3.82 -8.43 19.51
CA LEU A 101 3.94 -7.41 18.47
C LEU A 101 3.85 -6.01 19.08
N LEU A 102 2.94 -5.82 20.05
CA LEU A 102 2.78 -4.54 20.75
C LEU A 102 4.01 -4.15 21.58
N GLN A 103 4.79 -5.12 22.05
CA GLN A 103 6.02 -4.87 22.80
C GLN A 103 7.24 -4.49 21.92
N ARG A 104 7.13 -4.62 20.59
CA ARG A 104 8.20 -4.22 19.68
C ARG A 104 8.33 -2.70 19.70
N LYS A 105 9.46 -2.18 20.20
CA LYS A 105 9.79 -0.76 20.13
C LYS A 105 10.20 -0.40 18.70
N THR A 106 9.22 -0.15 17.83
CA THR A 106 9.46 0.21 16.43
C THR A 106 9.30 1.72 16.25
N PHE A 107 10.20 2.51 16.84
CA PHE A 107 10.29 3.95 16.56
C PHE A 107 11.12 4.29 15.32
N ILE A 108 11.54 3.31 14.53
CA ILE A 108 12.42 3.55 13.38
C ILE A 108 11.67 3.14 12.12
N SER A 109 11.47 4.09 11.23
CA SER A 109 11.15 3.85 9.83
C SER A 109 12.03 2.71 9.31
N GLN A 110 11.42 1.56 8.97
CA GLN A 110 12.14 0.32 8.62
C GLN A 110 12.82 0.37 7.24
N THR A 111 13.32 1.52 6.82
CA THR A 111 13.91 1.66 5.49
C THR A 111 15.38 1.21 5.42
N SER A 112 16.04 0.81 6.52
CA SER A 112 17.50 0.56 6.47
C SER A 112 18.07 -0.27 7.63
N CYS A 113 17.46 -1.35 8.11
CA CYS A 113 18.11 -2.17 9.14
C CYS A 113 18.44 -3.58 8.67
N GLY A 114 19.76 -3.91 8.81
CA GLY A 114 20.40 -5.17 8.46
C GLY A 114 19.98 -6.37 9.31
N ILE A 115 18.73 -6.78 9.22
CA ILE A 115 18.32 -8.11 9.67
C ILE A 115 18.62 -9.08 8.53
N CYS A 116 19.29 -10.18 8.86
CA CYS A 116 19.66 -11.19 7.88
C CYS A 116 18.42 -11.67 7.10
N GLY A 117 18.41 -11.45 5.78
CA GLY A 117 17.25 -11.71 4.92
C GLY A 117 16.68 -13.14 5.02
N LYS A 118 17.46 -14.13 5.49
CA LYS A 118 17.01 -15.52 5.69
C LYS A 118 16.10 -15.69 6.91
N GLU A 119 16.40 -15.01 8.03
CA GLU A 119 15.58 -15.08 9.24
C GLU A 119 14.26 -14.32 9.06
N MET A 120 14.32 -13.16 8.40
CA MET A 120 13.14 -12.39 8.03
C MET A 120 12.20 -13.19 7.12
N MET A 121 12.74 -13.89 6.12
CA MET A 121 11.95 -14.74 5.23
C MET A 121 11.26 -15.89 5.98
N LYS A 122 11.93 -16.52 6.93
CA LYS A 122 11.32 -17.59 7.76
C LYS A 122 10.19 -17.04 8.63
N ASP A 123 10.40 -15.90 9.29
CA ASP A 123 9.38 -15.27 10.13
C ASP A 123 8.12 -14.89 9.34
N ILE A 124 8.28 -14.37 8.13
CA ILE A 124 7.17 -14.02 7.27
C ILE A 124 6.42 -15.26 6.78
N GLN A 125 7.14 -16.28 6.31
CA GLN A 125 6.56 -17.55 5.84
C GLN A 125 5.77 -18.26 6.94
N THR A 126 6.16 -18.15 8.21
CA THR A 126 5.41 -18.74 9.33
C THR A 126 4.15 -17.99 9.68
N ARG A 127 4.05 -16.69 9.36
CA ARG A 127 2.95 -15.80 9.75
C ARG A 127 1.95 -15.51 8.63
N VAL A 128 2.34 -15.74 7.37
CA VAL A 128 1.52 -15.41 6.21
C VAL A 128 1.18 -16.68 5.45
N LYS A 129 -0.10 -16.96 5.29
CA LYS A 129 -0.57 -18.10 4.49
C LYS A 129 -0.37 -17.82 3.00
N PRO A 130 0.01 -18.81 2.19
CA PRO A 130 0.07 -18.69 0.74
C PRO A 130 -1.27 -18.17 0.16
N ALA A 131 -1.18 -17.43 -0.94
CA ALA A 131 -2.35 -16.95 -1.65
C ALA A 131 -3.24 -18.11 -2.13
N PRO A 132 -4.57 -17.94 -2.14
CA PRO A 132 -5.48 -18.99 -2.62
C PRO A 132 -5.29 -19.23 -4.12
N ASP A 133 -5.59 -20.45 -4.55
CA ASP A 133 -5.76 -20.79 -5.96
C ASP A 133 -7.16 -20.40 -6.46
N GLY A 134 -7.43 -20.62 -7.76
CA GLY A 134 -8.76 -20.52 -8.36
C GLY A 134 -9.07 -19.19 -9.03
N PHE A 135 -8.26 -18.14 -8.87
CA PHE A 135 -8.39 -16.90 -9.63
C PHE A 135 -7.41 -16.90 -10.81
N THR A 136 -7.92 -16.56 -11.99
CA THR A 136 -7.13 -16.36 -13.22
C THR A 136 -7.50 -15.03 -13.86
N PHE A 137 -6.62 -14.51 -14.72
CA PHE A 137 -6.82 -13.26 -15.46
C PHE A 137 -6.13 -13.35 -16.82
N THR A 138 -6.58 -12.52 -17.76
CA THR A 138 -6.01 -12.43 -19.11
C THR A 138 -5.01 -11.27 -19.21
N LEU A 139 -4.22 -11.25 -20.29
CA LEU A 139 -3.35 -10.12 -20.63
C LEU A 139 -4.15 -8.81 -20.74
N GLU A 140 -5.29 -8.84 -21.44
CA GLU A 140 -6.16 -7.67 -21.62
C GLU A 140 -6.62 -7.10 -20.28
N GLN A 141 -7.07 -7.96 -19.35
CA GLN A 141 -7.47 -7.55 -18.01
C GLN A 141 -6.32 -6.91 -17.22
N ALA A 142 -5.09 -7.45 -17.35
CA ALA A 142 -3.93 -6.87 -16.70
C ALA A 142 -3.59 -5.48 -17.23
N LEU A 143 -3.60 -5.29 -18.55
CA LEU A 143 -3.33 -4.00 -19.20
C LEU A 143 -4.42 -2.97 -18.88
N TYR A 144 -5.68 -3.39 -18.89
CA TYR A 144 -6.81 -2.55 -18.47
C TYR A 144 -6.65 -2.05 -17.02
N CYS A 145 -6.23 -2.91 -16.09
CA CYS A 145 -5.97 -2.52 -14.70
C CYS A 145 -4.87 -1.44 -14.59
N ILE A 146 -3.83 -1.53 -15.41
CA ILE A 146 -2.74 -0.54 -15.45
C ILE A 146 -3.24 0.81 -15.98
N GLU A 147 -4.04 0.79 -17.03
CA GLU A 147 -4.67 2.00 -17.60
C GLU A 147 -5.63 2.64 -16.60
N LEU A 148 -6.46 1.82 -15.94
CA LEU A 148 -7.39 2.27 -14.92
C LEU A 148 -6.67 2.93 -13.73
N LEU A 149 -5.56 2.36 -13.26
CA LEU A 149 -4.71 2.98 -12.25
C LEU A 149 -4.20 4.35 -12.74
N SER A 150 -3.63 4.39 -13.95
CA SER A 150 -2.99 5.59 -14.50
C SER A 150 -3.98 6.74 -14.69
N SER A 151 -5.18 6.45 -15.18
CA SER A 151 -6.26 7.44 -15.37
C SER A 151 -6.84 7.94 -14.05
N SER A 152 -6.78 7.12 -12.98
CA SER A 152 -7.27 7.48 -11.65
C SER A 152 -6.32 8.39 -10.87
N GLN A 153 -5.03 8.48 -11.25
CA GLN A 153 -3.98 9.21 -10.52
C GLN A 153 -4.06 10.73 -10.71
N LYS A 154 -4.86 11.41 -9.90
CA LYS A 154 -5.04 12.88 -9.95
C LYS A 154 -3.83 13.65 -9.41
N TYR A 155 -3.24 13.22 -8.27
CA TYR A 155 -2.06 13.89 -7.70
C TYR A 155 -0.84 13.71 -8.60
N ARG A 156 -0.65 12.52 -9.16
CA ARG A 156 0.47 12.29 -10.08
C ARG A 156 0.39 13.16 -11.33
N GLN A 157 -0.78 13.33 -11.89
CA GLN A 157 -0.99 14.19 -13.07
C GLN A 157 -0.61 15.65 -12.77
N ARG A 158 -0.92 16.15 -11.57
CA ARG A 158 -0.67 17.54 -11.15
C ARG A 158 0.75 17.74 -10.62
N THR A 159 1.24 16.83 -9.78
CA THR A 159 2.47 17.04 -9.00
C THR A 159 3.65 16.18 -9.45
N ARG A 160 3.39 15.07 -10.15
CA ARG A 160 4.35 13.99 -10.45
C ARG A 160 5.05 13.39 -9.22
N GLY A 161 4.60 13.71 -8.00
CA GLY A 161 5.22 13.36 -6.72
C GLY A 161 4.58 12.17 -6.00
N SER A 162 3.44 11.60 -6.50
CA SER A 162 2.73 10.52 -5.83
C SER A 162 3.04 9.13 -6.38
N HIS A 163 2.79 8.15 -5.53
CA HIS A 163 2.56 6.75 -5.85
C HIS A 163 1.09 6.40 -5.66
N ALA A 164 0.62 5.36 -6.36
CA ALA A 164 -0.74 4.86 -6.19
C ALA A 164 -0.79 3.36 -5.99
N ALA A 165 -1.83 2.92 -5.28
CA ALA A 165 -2.24 1.53 -5.16
C ALA A 165 -3.75 1.42 -5.41
N MET A 166 -4.17 0.39 -6.13
CA MET A 166 -5.57 0.09 -6.45
C MET A 166 -5.85 -1.39 -6.24
N LEU A 167 -6.95 -1.69 -5.58
CA LEU A 167 -7.45 -3.05 -5.40
C LEU A 167 -8.64 -3.29 -6.32
N CYS A 168 -8.60 -4.39 -7.07
CA CYS A 168 -9.71 -4.82 -7.91
C CYS A 168 -10.20 -6.21 -7.50
N ASP A 169 -11.51 -6.45 -7.66
CA ASP A 169 -12.09 -7.78 -7.56
C ASP A 169 -11.98 -8.55 -8.89
N GLU A 170 -12.58 -9.73 -8.96
CA GLU A 170 -12.57 -10.60 -10.15
C GLU A 170 -13.25 -9.99 -11.38
N ASN A 171 -14.15 -9.02 -11.17
CA ASN A 171 -14.84 -8.29 -12.23
C ASN A 171 -14.15 -6.96 -12.55
N LEU A 172 -12.94 -6.73 -12.05
CA LEU A 172 -12.15 -5.51 -12.17
C LEU A 172 -12.81 -4.27 -11.53
N SER A 173 -13.80 -4.47 -10.66
CA SER A 173 -14.39 -3.38 -9.88
C SER A 173 -13.41 -2.91 -8.81
N ILE A 174 -13.24 -1.60 -8.67
CA ILE A 174 -12.34 -0.99 -7.69
C ILE A 174 -12.93 -1.16 -6.30
N LEU A 175 -12.17 -1.79 -5.40
CA LEU A 175 -12.51 -1.98 -3.98
C LEU A 175 -11.81 -0.97 -3.07
N GLY A 176 -10.72 -0.40 -3.53
CA GLY A 176 -9.94 0.62 -2.84
C GLY A 176 -8.92 1.23 -3.78
N PHE A 177 -8.71 2.54 -3.65
CA PHE A 177 -7.73 3.29 -4.43
C PHE A 177 -7.18 4.43 -3.57
N ALA A 178 -5.86 4.60 -3.58
CA ALA A 178 -5.23 5.74 -2.93
C ALA A 178 -3.96 6.18 -3.65
N GLU A 179 -3.73 7.50 -3.63
CA GLU A 179 -2.45 8.11 -3.95
C GLU A 179 -1.79 8.65 -2.67
N ASP A 180 -0.49 8.51 -2.58
CA ASP A 180 0.32 9.02 -1.47
C ASP A 180 1.75 9.28 -1.93
N VAL A 181 2.47 10.19 -1.26
CA VAL A 181 3.90 10.39 -1.46
C VAL A 181 4.68 9.09 -1.21
N GLY A 182 4.24 8.27 -0.26
CA GLY A 182 4.82 6.98 0.10
C GLY A 182 4.07 5.80 -0.53
N ARG A 183 4.78 4.96 -1.31
CA ARG A 183 4.15 3.76 -1.92
C ARG A 183 3.53 2.80 -0.91
N HIS A 184 4.12 2.67 0.28
CA HIS A 184 3.58 1.82 1.36
C HIS A 184 2.29 2.41 1.93
N ASN A 185 2.25 3.73 2.11
CA ASN A 185 1.06 4.43 2.60
C ASN A 185 -0.09 4.32 1.61
N GLY A 186 0.18 4.50 0.30
CA GLY A 186 -0.84 4.32 -0.75
C GLY A 186 -1.45 2.91 -0.70
N LEU A 187 -0.62 1.87 -0.51
CA LEU A 187 -1.13 0.50 -0.33
C LEU A 187 -1.94 0.37 0.96
N ASP A 188 -1.43 0.87 2.09
CA ASP A 188 -2.14 0.78 3.37
C ASP A 188 -3.50 1.48 3.31
N LYS A 189 -3.58 2.67 2.71
CA LYS A 189 -4.84 3.39 2.49
C LYS A 189 -5.82 2.58 1.63
N ALA A 190 -5.40 2.09 0.47
CA ALA A 190 -6.26 1.32 -0.43
C ALA A 190 -6.76 0.01 0.21
N VAL A 191 -5.87 -0.72 0.91
CA VAL A 191 -6.23 -1.92 1.68
C VAL A 191 -7.18 -1.55 2.82
N GLY A 192 -6.90 -0.46 3.53
CA GLY A 192 -7.73 0.00 4.63
C GLY A 192 -9.15 0.39 4.20
N GLN A 193 -9.32 1.02 3.03
CA GLN A 193 -10.65 1.30 2.45
C GLN A 193 -11.44 0.02 2.24
N ALA A 194 -10.86 -0.99 1.56
CA ALA A 194 -11.51 -2.28 1.34
C ALA A 194 -11.74 -3.07 2.64
N PHE A 195 -10.84 -2.93 3.62
CA PHE A 195 -10.95 -3.57 4.93
C PHE A 195 -12.09 -2.95 5.75
N GLN A 196 -12.16 -1.62 5.82
CA GLN A 196 -13.23 -0.89 6.49
C GLN A 196 -14.60 -1.19 5.86
N ALA A 197 -14.67 -1.21 4.53
CA ALA A 197 -15.88 -1.56 3.77
C ALA A 197 -16.26 -3.06 3.84
N ARG A 198 -15.42 -3.91 4.48
CA ARG A 198 -15.59 -5.37 4.54
C ARG A 198 -15.60 -6.05 3.16
N THR A 199 -14.99 -5.44 2.16
CA THR A 199 -14.91 -5.97 0.79
C THR A 199 -13.55 -6.61 0.47
N LEU A 200 -12.56 -6.51 1.38
CA LEU A 200 -11.19 -6.98 1.15
C LEU A 200 -11.12 -8.46 0.76
N GLY A 201 -12.01 -9.31 1.27
CA GLY A 201 -12.07 -10.73 0.88
C GLY A 201 -12.38 -10.98 -0.60
N ARG A 202 -12.90 -9.98 -1.32
CA ARG A 202 -13.15 -10.01 -2.77
C ARG A 202 -11.94 -9.59 -3.59
N ALA A 203 -10.94 -8.93 -3.00
CA ALA A 203 -9.76 -8.43 -3.71
C ALA A 203 -8.98 -9.58 -4.37
N ARG A 204 -8.68 -9.43 -5.66
CA ARG A 204 -7.93 -10.41 -6.46
C ARG A 204 -6.66 -9.80 -7.04
N ILE A 205 -6.69 -8.56 -7.42
CA ILE A 205 -5.59 -7.85 -8.08
C ILE A 205 -5.24 -6.61 -7.26
N LEU A 206 -3.96 -6.45 -6.96
CA LEU A 206 -3.34 -5.21 -6.50
C LEU A 206 -2.56 -4.61 -7.66
N VAL A 207 -2.89 -3.38 -8.02
CA VAL A 207 -2.17 -2.60 -9.05
C VAL A 207 -1.35 -1.51 -8.38
N LEU A 208 -0.08 -1.38 -8.77
CA LEU A 208 0.87 -0.45 -8.16
C LEU A 208 1.53 0.45 -9.20
N SER A 209 1.60 1.74 -8.95
CA SER A 209 2.40 2.65 -9.79
C SER A 209 3.90 2.55 -9.53
N SER A 210 4.31 1.90 -8.44
CA SER A 210 5.69 1.81 -7.96
C SER A 210 6.37 0.49 -8.35
N ARG A 211 7.63 0.31 -7.92
CA ARG A 211 8.30 -1.00 -7.91
C ARG A 211 7.64 -1.92 -6.89
N ILE A 212 7.72 -3.24 -7.10
CA ILE A 212 7.30 -4.23 -6.12
C ILE A 212 8.48 -4.52 -5.17
N SER A 213 8.40 -4.04 -3.91
CA SER A 213 9.34 -4.42 -2.85
C SER A 213 8.82 -5.62 -2.06
N TYR A 214 9.69 -6.26 -1.26
CA TYR A 214 9.28 -7.38 -0.41
C TYR A 214 8.18 -6.98 0.59
N GLU A 215 8.23 -5.75 1.11
CA GLU A 215 7.23 -5.22 2.03
C GLU A 215 5.84 -5.11 1.39
N LEU A 216 5.78 -4.67 0.13
CA LEU A 216 4.51 -4.61 -0.61
C LEU A 216 3.95 -6.02 -0.87
N VAL A 217 4.82 -7.01 -1.16
CA VAL A 217 4.42 -8.43 -1.27
C VAL A 217 3.91 -8.94 0.07
N GLN A 218 4.59 -8.64 1.17
CA GLN A 218 4.16 -9.03 2.52
C GLN A 218 2.78 -8.45 2.86
N LYS A 219 2.57 -7.16 2.64
CA LYS A 219 1.29 -6.49 2.89
C LYS A 219 0.16 -7.05 2.03
N ALA A 220 0.41 -7.28 0.74
CA ALA A 220 -0.55 -7.91 -0.17
C ALA A 220 -0.89 -9.35 0.25
N ALA A 221 0.10 -10.13 0.67
CA ALA A 221 -0.11 -11.48 1.17
C ALA A 221 -0.90 -11.50 2.49
N ARG A 222 -0.65 -10.56 3.40
CA ARG A 222 -1.47 -10.35 4.61
C ARG A 222 -2.93 -10.02 4.26
N ALA A 223 -3.14 -9.21 3.25
CA ALA A 223 -4.45 -8.88 2.70
C ALA A 223 -5.06 -10.02 1.85
N ARG A 224 -4.35 -11.16 1.68
CA ARG A 224 -4.79 -12.33 0.90
C ARG A 224 -5.01 -12.05 -0.59
N ILE A 225 -4.32 -11.06 -1.15
CA ILE A 225 -4.43 -10.67 -2.56
C ILE A 225 -3.45 -11.52 -3.38
N PRO A 226 -3.92 -12.34 -4.34
CA PRO A 226 -3.09 -13.31 -5.04
C PRO A 226 -2.23 -12.71 -6.17
N VAL A 227 -2.61 -11.57 -6.74
CA VAL A 227 -1.96 -10.99 -7.93
C VAL A 227 -1.50 -9.57 -7.63
N ILE A 228 -0.26 -9.25 -8.00
CA ILE A 228 0.28 -7.88 -8.02
C ILE A 228 0.71 -7.56 -9.45
N ILE A 229 0.15 -6.50 -10.01
CA ILE A 229 0.56 -5.91 -11.28
C ILE A 229 1.15 -4.53 -10.96
N ALA A 230 2.34 -4.21 -11.45
CA ALA A 230 2.98 -2.94 -11.15
C ALA A 230 3.57 -2.29 -12.40
N ASN A 231 3.61 -0.95 -12.44
CA ASN A 231 4.25 -0.23 -13.55
C ASN A 231 5.78 -0.43 -13.62
N SER A 232 6.38 -1.06 -12.59
CA SER A 232 7.82 -1.24 -12.52
C SER A 232 8.20 -2.60 -11.93
N ARG A 233 9.45 -3.00 -12.17
CA ARG A 233 9.99 -4.32 -11.85
C ARG A 233 9.97 -4.64 -10.35
N PRO A 234 9.80 -5.92 -9.97
CA PRO A 234 10.01 -6.39 -8.60
C PRO A 234 11.51 -6.43 -8.24
N THR A 235 11.78 -6.35 -6.94
CA THR A 235 13.11 -6.71 -6.43
C THR A 235 13.29 -8.23 -6.42
N ALA A 236 14.53 -8.72 -6.46
CA ALA A 236 14.80 -10.16 -6.40
C ALA A 236 14.24 -10.82 -5.12
N LEU A 237 14.24 -10.10 -3.99
CA LEU A 237 13.65 -10.59 -2.74
C LEU A 237 12.13 -10.68 -2.83
N ALA A 238 11.48 -9.67 -3.43
CA ALA A 238 10.03 -9.67 -3.69
C ALA A 238 9.63 -10.86 -4.59
N ALA A 239 10.39 -11.12 -5.66
CA ALA A 239 10.13 -12.24 -6.56
C ALA A 239 10.20 -13.60 -5.84
N ARG A 240 11.25 -13.83 -5.04
CA ARG A 240 11.38 -15.07 -4.24
C ARG A 240 10.24 -15.20 -3.23
N MET A 241 9.87 -14.11 -2.57
CA MET A 241 8.77 -14.11 -1.61
C MET A 241 7.42 -14.38 -2.29
N GLY A 242 7.12 -13.70 -3.40
CA GLY A 242 5.90 -13.93 -4.18
C GLY A 242 5.76 -15.39 -4.62
N SER A 243 6.85 -15.98 -5.15
CA SER A 243 6.89 -17.39 -5.52
C SER A 243 6.59 -18.32 -4.33
N SER A 244 7.24 -18.09 -3.16
CA SER A 244 7.04 -18.91 -1.97
C SER A 244 5.65 -18.79 -1.35
N LEU A 245 4.97 -17.66 -1.58
CA LEU A 245 3.62 -17.38 -1.11
C LEU A 245 2.53 -17.66 -2.16
N ASN A 246 2.86 -18.35 -3.23
CA ASN A 246 1.92 -18.68 -4.31
C ASN A 246 1.24 -17.44 -4.91
N MET A 247 1.98 -16.35 -5.06
CA MET A 247 1.48 -15.09 -5.63
C MET A 247 1.94 -14.93 -7.08
N THR A 248 1.20 -14.16 -7.85
CA THR A 248 1.61 -13.74 -9.20
C THR A 248 2.14 -12.31 -9.12
N LEU A 249 3.36 -12.09 -9.63
CA LEU A 249 3.97 -10.77 -9.76
C LEU A 249 4.25 -10.47 -11.23
N SER A 250 3.71 -9.37 -11.73
CA SER A 250 3.85 -8.99 -13.14
C SER A 250 4.02 -7.48 -13.33
N PHE A 251 4.54 -7.09 -14.50
CA PHE A 251 4.68 -5.71 -14.93
C PHE A 251 4.69 -5.59 -16.45
N PRO A 252 4.21 -4.48 -17.04
CA PRO A 252 4.23 -4.29 -18.49
C PRO A 252 5.66 -4.09 -19.01
N THR A 253 5.94 -4.56 -20.22
CA THR A 253 7.21 -4.34 -20.94
C THR A 253 7.02 -3.63 -22.27
N GLY A 254 5.79 -3.25 -22.59
CA GLY A 254 5.33 -2.56 -23.77
C GLY A 254 3.84 -2.31 -23.67
N GLU A 255 3.23 -1.82 -24.74
CA GLU A 255 1.78 -1.52 -24.77
C GLU A 255 0.92 -2.77 -24.72
N ASP A 256 1.41 -3.89 -25.24
CA ASP A 256 0.73 -5.17 -25.43
C ASP A 256 1.46 -6.37 -24.82
N HIS A 257 2.43 -6.13 -23.94
CA HIS A 257 3.25 -7.19 -23.34
C HIS A 257 3.28 -7.11 -21.81
N LEU A 258 3.14 -8.26 -21.15
CA LEU A 258 3.26 -8.41 -19.71
C LEU A 258 4.37 -9.40 -19.37
N MET A 259 5.32 -8.98 -18.54
CA MET A 259 6.30 -9.89 -17.95
C MET A 259 5.76 -10.46 -16.65
N VAL A 260 5.64 -11.78 -16.57
CA VAL A 260 5.27 -12.49 -15.33
C VAL A 260 6.54 -13.07 -14.71
N VAL A 261 6.84 -12.64 -13.48
CA VAL A 261 8.08 -13.01 -12.76
C VAL A 261 7.90 -14.28 -11.96
N CYS A 262 6.70 -14.50 -11.43
CA CYS A 262 6.30 -15.73 -10.75
C CYS A 262 4.78 -15.88 -10.77
N GLY A 263 4.28 -17.11 -10.58
CA GLY A 263 2.86 -17.44 -10.50
C GLY A 263 2.14 -17.35 -11.85
N GLU A 264 2.82 -17.71 -12.94
CA GLU A 264 2.35 -17.67 -14.33
C GLU A 264 1.05 -18.47 -14.55
N LYS A 265 0.79 -19.49 -13.74
CA LYS A 265 -0.43 -20.31 -13.82
C LYS A 265 -1.74 -19.55 -13.72
N ARG A 266 -1.72 -18.30 -13.23
CA ARG A 266 -2.91 -17.44 -13.15
C ARG A 266 -3.15 -16.61 -14.40
N LEU A 267 -2.14 -16.47 -15.26
CA LEU A 267 -2.32 -15.83 -16.55
C LEU A 267 -2.83 -16.88 -17.54
N VAL A 268 -3.99 -16.62 -18.12
CA VAL A 268 -4.63 -17.53 -19.11
C VAL A 268 -4.79 -16.79 -20.43
N ASP A 269 -4.86 -17.58 -21.51
CA ASP A 269 -5.18 -17.09 -22.83
C ASP A 269 -6.62 -16.57 -22.86
N SER A 270 -6.89 -15.63 -23.75
CA SER A 270 -8.20 -14.95 -23.91
C SER A 270 -9.24 -15.89 -24.48
#